data_fae218d35f6b1d10c9f82ccc6430ebb1
#
_entry.id   fae218d35f6b1d10c9f82ccc6430ebb1
#
_cell.length_a   1.000
_cell.length_b   1.000
_cell.length_c   1.000
_cell.angle_alpha   90.00
_cell.angle_beta   90.00
_cell.angle_gamma   90.00
#
_symmetry.space_group_name_H-M   'P 1'
#
loop_
_entity.id
_entity.type
_entity.pdbx_description
1 polymer ?
#
loop_
_entity_poly.entity_id
_entity_poly.type
_entity_poly.pdbx_seq_one_letter_code
_entity_poly.pdbx_strand_id
1 'polypeptide(L)'
;MTDATSGLPAARPRKILTQIAPVSWEHPADRAALQSLRSVPGFDEVLKKIYGFLGERGVRLLFQADAVRVGPTQFPRLNQLYTDVLTTLDWPVRPELFVSQTPFANAGAFGMDKPFIVINSGARTLLDDDEMRSLLGHELGHVMSGHALYHTLLVLLLNVSFSALPFLAGIAILPIQLALLEWFRKSELSCDRAGLLATQDPVASLQMNLKFAGGGDMKQMDLNAFLVQAKEYEENGGAIDRVFKILSVLTRTHPFNTVRAAELQRWVEGGDYDRILRGEYTRRGTEAEQRPLDKDIDDARDHYMKEAKAVVDDVVDTAKRAAQAFSDAMKKK
;
A
#
# COMPACT_ATOMS: atom_id res chain seq x y z
N MET A 1 -45.28 0.69 0.37
CA MET A 1 -43.83 0.70 0.13
C MET A 1 -43.25 1.73 1.07
N THR A 2 -42.84 1.34 2.27
CA THR A 2 -42.26 2.21 3.28
C THR A 2 -40.78 2.42 2.96
N ASP A 3 -40.40 3.67 2.85
CA ASP A 3 -39.06 4.17 2.56
C ASP A 3 -38.09 3.68 3.65
N ALA A 4 -37.22 2.75 3.33
CA ALA A 4 -36.26 2.12 4.25
C ALA A 4 -34.99 2.97 4.45
N THR A 5 -35.00 4.26 4.08
CA THR A 5 -33.83 5.15 4.12
C THR A 5 -33.73 6.02 5.39
N SER A 6 -34.63 5.87 6.37
CA SER A 6 -34.72 6.77 7.52
C SER A 6 -34.07 6.26 8.81
N GLY A 7 -32.86 5.74 8.76
CA GLY A 7 -32.18 5.23 9.98
C GLY A 7 -30.66 5.20 9.97
N LEU A 8 -30.02 5.63 8.89
CA LEU A 8 -28.56 5.69 8.85
C LEU A 8 -28.06 7.00 9.49
N PRO A 9 -27.04 6.96 10.36
CA PRO A 9 -26.44 8.18 10.90
C PRO A 9 -25.99 9.08 9.74
N ALA A 10 -26.31 10.39 9.83
CA ALA A 10 -25.92 11.37 8.85
C ALA A 10 -24.39 11.30 8.64
N ALA A 11 -23.96 11.09 7.42
CA ALA A 11 -22.54 11.02 7.09
C ALA A 11 -21.87 12.34 7.53
N ARG A 12 -20.76 12.22 8.27
CA ARG A 12 -19.94 13.38 8.66
C ARG A 12 -19.55 14.16 7.39
N PRO A 13 -19.77 15.49 7.31
CA PRO A 13 -19.40 16.26 6.13
C PRO A 13 -17.89 16.20 5.94
N ARG A 14 -17.43 15.74 4.78
CA ARG A 14 -16.01 15.68 4.40
C ARG A 14 -15.64 16.86 3.55
N LYS A 15 -14.43 17.39 3.74
CA LYS A 15 -13.88 18.43 2.86
C LYS A 15 -13.52 17.82 1.51
N ILE A 16 -13.95 18.47 0.44
CA ILE A 16 -13.49 18.13 -0.91
C ILE A 16 -12.07 18.69 -1.08
N LEU A 17 -11.14 17.80 -1.40
CA LEU A 17 -9.74 18.15 -1.64
C LEU A 17 -9.54 18.50 -3.12
N THR A 18 -9.99 19.70 -3.49
CA THR A 18 -10.09 20.13 -4.88
C THR A 18 -8.76 20.04 -5.62
N GLN A 19 -8.73 19.22 -6.69
CA GLN A 19 -7.56 18.98 -7.54
C GLN A 19 -6.33 18.51 -6.78
N ILE A 20 -6.47 17.81 -5.66
CA ILE A 20 -5.31 17.34 -4.91
C ILE A 20 -4.43 16.45 -5.78
N ALA A 21 -3.12 16.72 -5.81
CA ALA A 21 -2.13 15.90 -6.52
C ALA A 21 -1.57 14.81 -5.60
N PRO A 22 -1.27 13.59 -6.13
CA PRO A 22 -0.70 12.48 -5.36
C PRO A 22 0.56 12.85 -4.56
N VAL A 23 1.41 13.70 -5.10
CA VAL A 23 2.63 14.19 -4.43
C VAL A 23 2.37 14.80 -3.05
N SER A 24 1.12 15.21 -2.76
CA SER A 24 0.74 15.80 -1.47
C SER A 24 0.69 14.78 -0.32
N TRP A 25 0.45 13.51 -0.63
CA TRP A 25 0.38 12.43 0.35
C TRP A 25 1.40 11.32 0.14
N GLU A 26 2.02 11.23 -1.05
CA GLU A 26 3.01 10.18 -1.34
C GLU A 26 4.14 10.16 -0.30
N HIS A 27 4.44 8.96 0.17
CA HIS A 27 5.54 8.76 1.10
C HIS A 27 6.88 8.89 0.35
N PRO A 28 7.88 9.62 0.88
CA PRO A 28 9.17 9.78 0.20
C PRO A 28 9.82 8.45 -0.20
N ALA A 29 9.70 7.43 0.66
CA ALA A 29 10.25 6.10 0.41
C ALA A 29 9.61 5.39 -0.80
N ASP A 30 8.34 5.64 -1.11
CA ASP A 30 7.66 5.09 -2.28
C ASP A 30 8.29 5.61 -3.57
N ARG A 31 8.44 6.92 -3.70
CA ARG A 31 9.04 7.56 -4.89
C ARG A 31 10.48 7.09 -5.13
N ALA A 32 11.28 7.01 -4.07
CA ALA A 32 12.65 6.52 -4.15
C ALA A 32 12.72 5.03 -4.53
N ALA A 33 11.83 4.19 -3.99
CA ALA A 33 11.78 2.77 -4.33
C ALA A 33 11.34 2.56 -5.79
N LEU A 34 10.39 3.36 -6.30
CA LEU A 34 9.97 3.31 -7.69
C LEU A 34 11.12 3.68 -8.65
N GLN A 35 11.91 4.68 -8.30
CA GLN A 35 13.09 5.04 -9.09
C GLN A 35 14.13 3.92 -9.08
N SER A 36 14.41 3.34 -7.91
CA SER A 36 15.32 2.21 -7.79
C SER A 36 14.85 1.02 -8.61
N LEU A 37 13.54 0.71 -8.60
CA LEU A 37 12.93 -0.33 -9.42
C LEU A 37 13.17 -0.10 -10.92
N ARG A 38 12.95 1.13 -11.40
CA ARG A 38 13.17 1.49 -12.80
C ARG A 38 14.63 1.38 -13.26
N SER A 39 15.57 1.45 -12.33
CA SER A 39 17.01 1.28 -12.61
C SER A 39 17.46 -0.19 -12.67
N VAL A 40 16.59 -1.16 -12.32
CA VAL A 40 16.92 -2.59 -12.37
C VAL A 40 17.11 -3.05 -13.82
N PRO A 41 18.26 -3.65 -14.17
CA PRO A 41 18.50 -4.12 -15.54
C PRO A 41 17.41 -5.09 -16.03
N GLY A 42 16.87 -4.84 -17.21
CA GLY A 42 15.82 -5.65 -17.83
C GLY A 42 14.39 -5.32 -17.40
N PHE A 43 14.18 -4.40 -16.44
CA PHE A 43 12.85 -4.04 -15.96
C PHE A 43 11.93 -3.52 -17.09
N ASP A 44 12.39 -2.54 -17.84
CA ASP A 44 11.62 -1.96 -18.98
C ASP A 44 11.34 -3.01 -20.07
N GLU A 45 12.25 -3.94 -20.29
CA GLU A 45 12.06 -5.03 -21.25
C GLU A 45 10.95 -5.99 -20.80
N VAL A 46 10.95 -6.39 -19.51
CA VAL A 46 9.90 -7.22 -18.92
C VAL A 46 8.55 -6.53 -19.02
N LEU A 47 8.48 -5.25 -18.65
CA LEU A 47 7.27 -4.45 -18.72
C LEU A 47 6.71 -4.41 -20.15
N LYS A 48 7.54 -4.06 -21.14
CA LYS A 48 7.13 -4.01 -22.55
C LYS A 48 6.68 -5.38 -23.08
N LYS A 49 7.37 -6.45 -22.75
CA LYS A 49 7.04 -7.82 -23.20
C LYS A 49 5.71 -8.29 -22.61
N ILE A 50 5.48 -8.09 -21.31
CA ILE A 50 4.22 -8.48 -20.66
C ILE A 50 3.06 -7.62 -21.20
N TYR A 51 3.26 -6.32 -21.30
CA TYR A 51 2.26 -5.41 -21.89
C TYR A 51 1.89 -5.81 -23.33
N GLY A 52 2.90 -6.08 -24.16
CA GLY A 52 2.70 -6.49 -25.55
C GLY A 52 2.00 -7.84 -25.70
N PHE A 53 2.21 -8.78 -24.76
CA PHE A 53 1.62 -10.11 -24.79
C PHE A 53 0.17 -10.13 -24.29
N LEU A 54 -0.10 -9.53 -23.13
CA LEU A 54 -1.43 -9.57 -22.51
C LEU A 54 -2.34 -8.45 -23.01
N GLY A 55 -1.79 -7.24 -23.17
CA GLY A 55 -2.55 -6.03 -23.39
C GLY A 55 -3.53 -5.72 -22.25
N GLU A 56 -4.17 -4.57 -22.31
CA GLU A 56 -5.17 -4.14 -21.32
C GLU A 56 -6.33 -5.13 -21.18
N ARG A 57 -6.82 -5.65 -22.32
CA ARG A 57 -7.94 -6.59 -22.35
C ARG A 57 -7.61 -7.93 -21.67
N GLY A 58 -6.39 -8.45 -21.90
CA GLY A 58 -5.94 -9.71 -21.27
C GLY A 58 -5.88 -9.58 -19.76
N VAL A 59 -5.30 -8.49 -19.25
CA VAL A 59 -5.25 -8.20 -17.81
C VAL A 59 -6.67 -8.15 -17.23
N ARG A 60 -7.58 -7.42 -17.88
CA ARG A 60 -8.99 -7.34 -17.42
C ARG A 60 -9.64 -8.71 -17.34
N LEU A 61 -9.48 -9.54 -18.36
CA LEU A 61 -10.09 -10.87 -18.39
C LEU A 61 -9.58 -11.76 -17.25
N LEU A 62 -8.29 -11.68 -16.90
CA LEU A 62 -7.72 -12.46 -15.80
C LEU A 62 -8.34 -12.12 -14.43
N PHE A 63 -8.61 -10.84 -14.20
CA PHE A 63 -9.09 -10.36 -12.88
C PHE A 63 -10.61 -10.24 -12.77
N GLN A 64 -11.33 -10.10 -13.90
CA GLN A 64 -12.77 -9.85 -13.90
C GLN A 64 -13.61 -11.09 -14.19
N ALA A 65 -13.00 -12.21 -14.58
CA ALA A 65 -13.74 -13.41 -14.98
C ALA A 65 -14.68 -13.95 -13.89
N ASP A 66 -14.32 -13.76 -12.61
CA ASP A 66 -15.05 -14.25 -11.44
C ASP A 66 -15.33 -13.11 -10.43
N ALA A 67 -15.77 -11.96 -10.93
CA ALA A 67 -16.07 -10.79 -10.11
C ALA A 67 -17.32 -10.04 -10.60
N VAL A 68 -18.04 -9.45 -9.66
CA VAL A 68 -19.27 -8.69 -9.94
C VAL A 68 -18.99 -7.20 -9.95
N ARG A 69 -19.35 -6.52 -11.04
CA ARG A 69 -19.15 -5.06 -11.17
C ARG A 69 -20.08 -4.30 -10.23
N VAL A 70 -19.51 -3.35 -9.50
CA VAL A 70 -20.25 -2.44 -8.61
C VAL A 70 -20.91 -1.32 -9.44
N GLY A 71 -22.14 -1.05 -9.14
CA GLY A 71 -22.95 -0.01 -9.81
C GLY A 71 -24.23 0.31 -9.05
N PRO A 72 -25.07 1.20 -9.60
CA PRO A 72 -26.31 1.61 -8.93
C PRO A 72 -27.26 0.45 -8.62
N THR A 73 -27.27 -0.60 -9.44
CA THR A 73 -28.14 -1.78 -9.31
C THR A 73 -27.42 -2.97 -8.66
N GLN A 74 -26.10 -2.95 -8.58
CA GLN A 74 -25.29 -4.00 -7.96
C GLN A 74 -24.38 -3.39 -6.89
N PHE A 75 -24.50 -3.84 -5.65
CA PHE A 75 -23.80 -3.26 -4.48
C PHE A 75 -24.07 -1.75 -4.32
N PRO A 76 -25.34 -1.27 -4.28
CA PRO A 76 -25.65 0.17 -4.30
C PRO A 76 -24.99 0.95 -3.15
N ARG A 77 -24.89 0.35 -1.95
CA ARG A 77 -24.21 1.00 -0.82
C ARG A 77 -22.70 1.20 -1.10
N LEU A 78 -22.02 0.18 -1.59
CA LEU A 78 -20.60 0.26 -1.95
C LEU A 78 -20.39 1.26 -3.09
N ASN A 79 -21.30 1.29 -4.07
CA ASN A 79 -21.27 2.28 -5.15
C ASN A 79 -21.39 3.70 -4.63
N GLN A 80 -22.25 3.95 -3.62
CA GLN A 80 -22.37 5.26 -2.98
C GLN A 80 -21.07 5.65 -2.24
N LEU A 81 -20.53 4.74 -1.41
CA LEU A 81 -19.26 4.98 -0.70
C LEU A 81 -18.12 5.32 -1.67
N TYR A 82 -18.06 4.63 -2.79
CA TYR A 82 -17.04 4.89 -3.82
C TYR A 82 -17.24 6.25 -4.51
N THR A 83 -18.48 6.64 -4.74
CA THR A 83 -18.79 7.99 -5.26
C THR A 83 -18.37 9.08 -4.29
N ASP A 84 -18.63 8.88 -2.99
CA ASP A 84 -18.20 9.79 -1.93
C ASP A 84 -16.67 9.95 -1.91
N VAL A 85 -15.93 8.85 -2.02
CA VAL A 85 -14.46 8.85 -2.07
C VAL A 85 -13.92 9.60 -3.29
N LEU A 86 -14.46 9.33 -4.48
CA LEU A 86 -14.10 10.04 -5.72
C LEU A 86 -14.33 11.55 -5.59
N THR A 87 -15.45 11.93 -4.97
CA THR A 87 -15.80 13.34 -4.73
C THR A 87 -14.85 13.98 -3.70
N THR A 88 -14.53 13.26 -2.62
CA THR A 88 -13.65 13.77 -1.56
C THR A 88 -12.23 14.03 -2.07
N LEU A 89 -11.68 13.11 -2.88
CA LEU A 89 -10.36 13.25 -3.49
C LEU A 89 -10.39 14.03 -4.81
N ASP A 90 -11.57 14.49 -5.24
CA ASP A 90 -11.79 15.23 -6.49
C ASP A 90 -11.13 14.57 -7.71
N TRP A 91 -11.33 13.24 -7.85
CA TRP A 91 -10.75 12.50 -8.97
C TRP A 91 -11.72 12.44 -10.14
N PRO A 92 -11.36 12.96 -11.33
CA PRO A 92 -12.31 13.11 -12.45
C PRO A 92 -12.63 11.81 -13.18
N VAL A 93 -11.75 10.81 -13.07
CA VAL A 93 -11.93 9.51 -13.72
C VAL A 93 -12.47 8.52 -12.71
N ARG A 94 -13.54 7.80 -13.07
CA ARG A 94 -14.08 6.72 -12.24
C ARG A 94 -13.52 5.37 -12.71
N PRO A 95 -12.52 4.78 -12.02
CA PRO A 95 -12.12 3.40 -12.28
C PRO A 95 -13.31 2.44 -12.07
N GLU A 96 -13.37 1.36 -12.84
CA GLU A 96 -14.36 0.31 -12.58
C GLU A 96 -14.04 -0.36 -11.24
N LEU A 97 -15.07 -0.66 -10.47
CA LEU A 97 -14.96 -1.34 -9.18
C LEU A 97 -15.66 -2.70 -9.26
N PHE A 98 -15.00 -3.75 -8.78
CA PHE A 98 -15.52 -5.11 -8.75
C PHE A 98 -15.45 -5.69 -7.35
N VAL A 99 -16.35 -6.66 -7.07
CA VAL A 99 -16.29 -7.51 -5.87
C VAL A 99 -16.05 -8.94 -6.31
N SER A 100 -14.99 -9.56 -5.81
CA SER A 100 -14.67 -10.98 -6.02
C SER A 100 -15.12 -11.84 -4.84
N GLN A 101 -15.53 -13.08 -5.11
CA GLN A 101 -15.85 -14.07 -4.08
C GLN A 101 -14.56 -14.65 -3.47
N THR A 102 -13.88 -13.85 -2.66
CA THR A 102 -12.65 -14.24 -1.96
C THR A 102 -12.80 -13.93 -0.47
N PRO A 103 -12.72 -14.94 0.43
CA PRO A 103 -12.96 -14.75 1.86
C PRO A 103 -11.84 -14.00 2.59
N PHE A 104 -10.66 -13.90 2.01
CA PHE A 104 -9.57 -13.12 2.59
C PHE A 104 -9.85 -11.62 2.47
N ALA A 105 -9.73 -10.90 3.59
CA ALA A 105 -9.89 -9.46 3.63
C ALA A 105 -8.72 -8.78 2.89
N ASN A 106 -8.97 -8.38 1.65
CA ASN A 106 -8.02 -7.70 0.79
C ASN A 106 -8.73 -6.92 -0.32
N ALA A 107 -7.99 -6.03 -0.98
CA ALA A 107 -8.39 -5.35 -2.20
C ALA A 107 -7.15 -5.17 -3.10
N GLY A 108 -7.33 -4.60 -4.29
CA GLY A 108 -6.21 -4.26 -5.16
C GLY A 108 -6.64 -3.44 -6.36
N ALA A 109 -5.79 -2.50 -6.76
CA ALA A 109 -5.88 -1.75 -8.00
C ALA A 109 -5.00 -2.41 -9.07
N PHE A 110 -5.59 -2.69 -10.23
CA PHE A 110 -4.97 -3.41 -11.34
C PHE A 110 -5.23 -2.68 -12.67
N GLY A 111 -4.49 -3.06 -13.70
CA GLY A 111 -4.65 -2.53 -15.04
C GLY A 111 -3.41 -1.76 -15.50
N MET A 112 -3.47 -1.29 -16.72
CA MET A 112 -2.37 -0.57 -17.38
C MET A 112 -2.80 0.85 -17.70
N ASP A 113 -3.48 1.05 -18.84
CA ASP A 113 -3.98 2.38 -19.28
C ASP A 113 -5.34 2.73 -18.65
N LYS A 114 -6.14 1.71 -18.32
CA LYS A 114 -7.48 1.86 -17.71
C LYS A 114 -7.57 1.06 -16.43
N PRO A 115 -6.99 1.56 -15.33
CA PRO A 115 -6.98 0.84 -14.06
C PRO A 115 -8.40 0.57 -13.55
N PHE A 116 -8.55 -0.51 -12.80
CA PHE A 116 -9.76 -0.93 -12.11
C PHE A 116 -9.42 -1.45 -10.73
N ILE A 117 -10.41 -1.48 -9.85
CA ILE A 117 -10.27 -1.91 -8.45
C ILE A 117 -11.07 -3.19 -8.24
N VAL A 118 -10.49 -4.13 -7.50
CA VAL A 118 -11.18 -5.36 -7.06
C VAL A 118 -11.15 -5.40 -5.53
N ILE A 119 -12.33 -5.53 -4.90
CA ILE A 119 -12.47 -5.74 -3.46
C ILE A 119 -12.90 -7.19 -3.22
N ASN A 120 -12.20 -7.87 -2.33
CA ASN A 120 -12.57 -9.20 -1.91
C ASN A 120 -13.81 -9.17 -1.00
N SER A 121 -14.68 -10.16 -1.12
CA SER A 121 -15.88 -10.29 -0.29
C SER A 121 -15.53 -10.30 1.21
N GLY A 122 -14.37 -10.84 1.59
CA GLY A 122 -13.88 -10.80 2.97
C GLY A 122 -13.70 -9.38 3.51
N ALA A 123 -13.10 -8.47 2.75
CA ALA A 123 -12.96 -7.07 3.16
C ALA A 123 -14.32 -6.37 3.26
N ARG A 124 -15.22 -6.63 2.29
CA ARG A 124 -16.57 -6.06 2.30
C ARG A 124 -17.40 -6.47 3.53
N THR A 125 -17.23 -7.68 4.03
CA THR A 125 -17.95 -8.17 5.22
C THR A 125 -17.28 -7.78 6.55
N LEU A 126 -15.99 -7.49 6.52
CA LEU A 126 -15.18 -7.15 7.69
C LEU A 126 -15.33 -5.68 8.10
N LEU A 127 -15.40 -4.79 7.12
CA LEU A 127 -15.30 -3.34 7.32
C LEU A 127 -16.68 -2.68 7.41
N ASP A 128 -16.77 -1.67 8.27
CA ASP A 128 -17.91 -0.75 8.27
C ASP A 128 -17.78 0.31 7.14
N ASP A 129 -18.72 1.25 7.08
CA ASP A 129 -18.77 2.23 6.00
C ASP A 129 -17.59 3.20 5.98
N ASP A 130 -17.09 3.64 7.14
CA ASP A 130 -15.97 4.60 7.20
C ASP A 130 -14.63 3.91 6.98
N GLU A 131 -14.45 2.70 7.49
CA GLU A 131 -13.33 1.83 7.19
C GLU A 131 -13.32 1.43 5.69
N MET A 132 -14.49 1.16 5.11
CA MET A 132 -14.63 0.88 3.68
C MET A 132 -14.28 2.10 2.82
N ARG A 133 -14.60 3.32 3.26
CA ARG A 133 -14.12 4.55 2.59
C ARG A 133 -12.60 4.66 2.66
N SER A 134 -12.00 4.31 3.79
CA SER A 134 -10.55 4.27 3.92
C SER A 134 -9.93 3.28 2.92
N LEU A 135 -10.48 2.06 2.82
CA LEU A 135 -10.02 1.06 1.85
C LEU A 135 -10.20 1.53 0.40
N LEU A 136 -11.37 2.07 0.06
CA LEU A 136 -11.65 2.59 -1.28
C LEU A 136 -10.73 3.77 -1.65
N GLY A 137 -10.43 4.64 -0.68
CA GLY A 137 -9.49 5.73 -0.84
C GLY A 137 -8.06 5.25 -1.01
N HIS A 138 -7.67 4.18 -0.31
CA HIS A 138 -6.40 3.51 -0.46
C HIS A 138 -6.23 2.95 -1.88
N GLU A 139 -7.20 2.20 -2.38
CA GLU A 139 -7.16 1.64 -3.73
C GLU A 139 -7.21 2.73 -4.81
N LEU A 140 -8.00 3.78 -4.60
CA LEU A 140 -7.99 4.93 -5.49
C LEU A 140 -6.64 5.67 -5.44
N GLY A 141 -5.96 5.70 -4.30
CA GLY A 141 -4.60 6.20 -4.14
C GLY A 141 -3.62 5.49 -5.07
N HIS A 142 -3.68 4.15 -5.16
CA HIS A 142 -2.88 3.39 -6.11
C HIS A 142 -3.17 3.77 -7.57
N VAL A 143 -4.42 4.02 -7.92
CA VAL A 143 -4.78 4.49 -9.27
C VAL A 143 -4.25 5.88 -9.52
N MET A 144 -4.44 6.82 -8.58
CA MET A 144 -4.04 8.21 -8.71
C MET A 144 -2.52 8.38 -8.82
N SER A 145 -1.75 7.57 -8.08
CA SER A 145 -0.27 7.57 -8.11
C SER A 145 0.32 6.69 -9.21
N GLY A 146 -0.51 6.07 -10.07
CA GLY A 146 -0.05 5.24 -11.20
C GLY A 146 0.56 3.89 -10.78
N HIS A 147 0.28 3.42 -9.57
CA HIS A 147 0.82 2.16 -9.02
C HIS A 147 0.21 0.91 -9.67
N ALA A 148 -1.01 1.00 -10.22
CA ALA A 148 -1.77 -0.13 -10.74
C ALA A 148 -1.01 -0.95 -11.80
N LEU A 149 -0.23 -0.29 -12.66
CA LEU A 149 0.61 -0.93 -13.68
C LEU A 149 1.67 -1.85 -13.05
N TYR A 150 2.43 -1.34 -12.10
CA TYR A 150 3.53 -2.07 -11.45
C TYR A 150 3.01 -3.16 -10.50
N HIS A 151 1.88 -2.92 -9.83
CA HIS A 151 1.18 -3.93 -9.03
C HIS A 151 0.70 -5.08 -9.91
N THR A 152 0.10 -4.77 -11.06
CA THR A 152 -0.31 -5.80 -12.04
C THR A 152 0.89 -6.63 -12.49
N LEU A 153 2.01 -5.98 -12.82
CA LEU A 153 3.25 -6.67 -13.18
C LEU A 153 3.73 -7.59 -12.04
N LEU A 154 3.74 -7.11 -10.81
CA LEU A 154 4.14 -7.89 -9.64
C LEU A 154 3.26 -9.15 -9.49
N VAL A 155 1.94 -8.99 -9.51
CA VAL A 155 0.98 -10.10 -9.37
C VAL A 155 1.16 -11.13 -10.48
N LEU A 156 1.36 -10.69 -11.72
CA LEU A 156 1.63 -11.58 -12.85
C LEU A 156 2.94 -12.35 -12.66
N LEU A 157 4.02 -11.69 -12.29
CA LEU A 157 5.32 -12.33 -12.08
C LEU A 157 5.34 -13.29 -10.88
N LEU A 158 4.50 -13.08 -9.86
CA LEU A 158 4.41 -13.97 -8.70
C LEU A 158 3.51 -15.19 -8.95
N ASN A 159 2.45 -15.05 -9.77
CA ASN A 159 1.42 -16.06 -9.91
C ASN A 159 1.49 -16.86 -11.23
N VAL A 160 2.16 -16.33 -12.25
CA VAL A 160 2.29 -17.01 -13.53
C VAL A 160 3.59 -17.82 -13.58
N SER A 161 3.52 -19.10 -13.90
CA SER A 161 4.71 -19.93 -14.07
C SER A 161 5.59 -19.40 -15.21
N PHE A 162 6.92 -19.33 -14.99
CA PHE A 162 7.87 -18.88 -16.03
C PHE A 162 7.85 -19.77 -17.28
N SER A 163 7.46 -21.04 -17.15
CA SER A 163 7.23 -21.91 -18.31
C SER A 163 6.09 -21.44 -19.20
N ALA A 164 5.13 -20.67 -18.65
CA ALA A 164 4.05 -20.04 -19.40
C ALA A 164 4.43 -18.68 -20.02
N LEU A 165 5.64 -18.17 -19.73
CA LEU A 165 6.15 -16.89 -20.21
C LEU A 165 7.49 -17.06 -20.96
N PRO A 166 7.55 -17.88 -22.03
CA PRO A 166 8.81 -18.21 -22.73
C PRO A 166 9.49 -16.98 -23.34
N PHE A 167 8.75 -15.90 -23.59
CA PHE A 167 9.27 -14.62 -24.09
C PHE A 167 10.11 -13.84 -23.06
N LEU A 168 10.12 -14.28 -21.79
CA LEU A 168 11.00 -13.73 -20.73
C LEU A 168 12.30 -14.52 -20.59
N ALA A 169 12.52 -15.56 -21.41
CA ALA A 169 13.75 -16.35 -21.35
C ALA A 169 14.99 -15.45 -21.51
N GLY A 170 16.01 -15.71 -20.67
CA GLY A 170 17.25 -14.92 -20.67
C GLY A 170 17.22 -13.66 -19.82
N ILE A 171 16.10 -13.27 -19.24
CA ILE A 171 16.01 -12.13 -18.32
C ILE A 171 16.11 -12.62 -16.86
N ALA A 172 16.92 -11.94 -16.05
CA ALA A 172 17.01 -12.20 -14.62
C ALA A 172 15.77 -11.65 -13.90
N ILE A 173 14.73 -12.46 -13.74
CA ILE A 173 13.43 -12.03 -13.20
C ILE A 173 13.46 -11.83 -11.67
N LEU A 174 14.24 -12.63 -10.93
CA LEU A 174 14.25 -12.55 -9.46
C LEU A 174 14.63 -11.16 -8.90
N PRO A 175 15.67 -10.47 -9.40
CA PRO A 175 15.96 -9.10 -8.96
C PRO A 175 14.80 -8.13 -9.21
N ILE A 176 14.10 -8.28 -10.34
CA ILE A 176 12.94 -7.46 -10.69
C ILE A 176 11.77 -7.74 -9.72
N GLN A 177 11.49 -9.01 -9.41
CA GLN A 177 10.45 -9.38 -8.43
C GLN A 177 10.76 -8.81 -7.04
N LEU A 178 12.01 -8.93 -6.57
CA LEU A 178 12.41 -8.40 -5.25
C LEU A 178 12.30 -6.88 -5.20
N ALA A 179 12.71 -6.19 -6.25
CA ALA A 179 12.58 -4.73 -6.34
C ALA A 179 11.11 -4.28 -6.43
N LEU A 180 10.26 -5.01 -7.17
CA LEU A 180 8.82 -4.77 -7.20
C LEU A 180 8.15 -5.00 -5.84
N LEU A 181 8.52 -6.04 -5.11
CA LEU A 181 8.03 -6.31 -3.76
C LEU A 181 8.43 -5.19 -2.80
N GLU A 182 9.69 -4.74 -2.86
CA GLU A 182 10.17 -3.64 -2.02
C GLU A 182 9.43 -2.35 -2.31
N TRP A 183 9.35 -1.97 -3.58
CA TRP A 183 8.59 -0.79 -3.99
C TRP A 183 7.13 -0.89 -3.56
N PHE A 184 6.46 -2.03 -3.79
CA PHE A 184 5.04 -2.19 -3.48
C PHE A 184 4.78 -2.01 -1.98
N ARG A 185 5.65 -2.53 -1.12
CA ARG A 185 5.54 -2.28 0.34
C ARG A 185 5.61 -0.79 0.71
N LYS A 186 6.39 0.01 -0.03
CA LYS A 186 6.49 1.45 0.23
C LYS A 186 5.30 2.22 -0.34
N SER A 187 4.76 1.77 -1.47
CA SER A 187 3.55 2.38 -2.07
C SER A 187 2.30 2.21 -1.18
N GLU A 188 2.23 1.15 -0.36
CA GLU A 188 1.18 0.96 0.62
C GLU A 188 1.11 2.11 1.64
N LEU A 189 2.26 2.64 2.07
CA LEU A 189 2.33 3.76 3.01
C LEU A 189 1.76 5.05 2.40
N SER A 190 1.99 5.27 1.11
CA SER A 190 1.36 6.37 0.37
C SER A 190 -0.16 6.19 0.31
N CYS A 191 -0.61 4.99 -0.02
CA CYS A 191 -2.03 4.72 -0.21
C CYS A 191 -2.83 4.72 1.10
N ASP A 192 -2.22 4.36 2.24
CA ASP A 192 -2.83 4.54 3.55
C ASP A 192 -3.14 6.01 3.86
N ARG A 193 -2.26 6.93 3.48
CA ARG A 193 -2.50 8.38 3.60
C ARG A 193 -3.65 8.83 2.69
N ALA A 194 -3.72 8.33 1.46
CA ALA A 194 -4.85 8.59 0.56
C ALA A 194 -6.17 8.06 1.14
N GLY A 195 -6.16 6.85 1.73
CA GLY A 195 -7.30 6.26 2.44
C GLY A 195 -7.79 7.13 3.58
N LEU A 196 -6.87 7.63 4.41
CA LEU A 196 -7.20 8.55 5.49
C LEU A 196 -7.78 9.88 4.97
N LEU A 197 -7.23 10.43 3.90
CA LEU A 197 -7.77 11.64 3.27
C LEU A 197 -9.18 11.43 2.71
N ALA A 198 -9.48 10.23 2.22
CA ALA A 198 -10.81 9.89 1.70
C ALA A 198 -11.86 9.74 2.81
N THR A 199 -11.51 9.12 3.92
CA THR A 199 -12.43 8.98 5.05
C THR A 199 -12.45 10.19 5.98
N GLN A 200 -11.33 10.92 6.10
CA GLN A 200 -11.10 12.03 7.05
C GLN A 200 -11.42 11.63 8.50
N ASP A 201 -11.18 10.36 8.80
CA ASP A 201 -11.33 9.78 10.12
C ASP A 201 -10.09 8.91 10.45
N PRO A 202 -9.14 9.43 11.25
CA PRO A 202 -7.96 8.66 11.65
C PRO A 202 -8.30 7.37 12.40
N VAL A 203 -9.38 7.40 13.23
CA VAL A 203 -9.78 6.20 13.98
C VAL A 203 -10.26 5.11 13.03
N ALA A 204 -11.10 5.43 12.04
CA ALA A 204 -11.57 4.45 11.06
C ALA A 204 -10.41 3.85 10.25
N SER A 205 -9.44 4.66 9.82
CA SER A 205 -8.27 4.17 9.07
C SER A 205 -7.36 3.26 9.92
N LEU A 206 -7.16 3.58 11.18
CA LEU A 206 -6.39 2.74 12.11
C LEU A 206 -7.14 1.46 12.50
N GLN A 207 -8.46 1.53 12.69
CA GLN A 207 -9.30 0.35 12.94
C GLN A 207 -9.36 -0.60 11.74
N MET A 208 -9.32 -0.09 10.52
CA MET A 208 -9.18 -0.92 9.32
C MET A 208 -7.90 -1.77 9.39
N ASN A 209 -6.75 -1.17 9.74
CA ASN A 209 -5.49 -1.90 9.91
C ASN A 209 -5.57 -2.92 11.06
N LEU A 210 -6.20 -2.57 12.19
CA LEU A 210 -6.43 -3.47 13.31
C LEU A 210 -7.28 -4.68 12.89
N LYS A 211 -8.39 -4.45 12.17
CA LYS A 211 -9.26 -5.53 11.66
C LYS A 211 -8.54 -6.41 10.62
N PHE A 212 -7.71 -5.86 9.77
CA PHE A 212 -6.89 -6.65 8.84
C PHE A 212 -5.83 -7.50 9.57
N ALA A 213 -5.37 -7.08 10.73
CA ALA A 213 -4.45 -7.85 11.56
C ALA A 213 -5.16 -8.92 12.41
N GLY A 214 -6.27 -8.58 13.06
CA GLY A 214 -6.90 -9.39 14.10
C GLY A 214 -8.30 -9.92 13.79
N GLY A 215 -8.92 -9.49 12.68
CA GLY A 215 -10.30 -9.88 12.33
C GLY A 215 -11.36 -8.90 12.84
N GLY A 216 -12.64 -9.30 12.76
CA GLY A 216 -13.78 -8.38 12.95
C GLY A 216 -14.30 -8.22 14.38
N ASP A 217 -13.83 -9.01 15.35
CA ASP A 217 -14.37 -8.97 16.71
C ASP A 217 -13.76 -7.82 17.53
N MET A 218 -14.23 -6.60 17.25
CA MET A 218 -13.77 -5.37 17.93
C MET A 218 -14.02 -5.35 19.44
N LYS A 219 -14.88 -6.25 19.99
CA LYS A 219 -15.09 -6.33 21.44
C LYS A 219 -13.91 -6.95 22.18
N GLN A 220 -13.05 -7.70 21.46
CA GLN A 220 -11.87 -8.37 21.98
C GLN A 220 -10.56 -7.67 21.60
N MET A 221 -10.64 -6.55 20.89
CA MET A 221 -9.47 -5.81 20.41
C MET A 221 -9.52 -4.37 20.90
N ASP A 222 -8.35 -3.83 21.25
CA ASP A 222 -8.18 -2.44 21.66
C ASP A 222 -7.20 -1.73 20.75
N LEU A 223 -7.63 -0.61 20.16
CA LEU A 223 -6.82 0.15 19.21
C LEU A 223 -5.55 0.72 19.87
N ASN A 224 -5.64 1.19 21.12
CA ASN A 224 -4.46 1.74 21.78
C ASN A 224 -3.43 0.65 22.08
N ALA A 225 -3.89 -0.53 22.54
CA ALA A 225 -2.99 -1.68 22.71
C ALA A 225 -2.33 -2.11 21.41
N PHE A 226 -3.05 -2.07 20.29
CA PHE A 226 -2.48 -2.35 18.96
C PHE A 226 -1.43 -1.31 18.55
N LEU A 227 -1.66 -0.03 18.82
CA LEU A 227 -0.69 1.03 18.54
C LEU A 227 0.56 0.95 19.43
N VAL A 228 0.40 0.55 20.70
CA VAL A 228 1.54 0.24 21.58
C VAL A 228 2.35 -0.93 21.02
N GLN A 229 1.68 -2.03 20.64
CA GLN A 229 2.33 -3.18 19.97
C GLN A 229 3.07 -2.75 18.68
N ALA A 230 2.49 -1.86 17.88
CA ALA A 230 3.09 -1.34 16.67
C ALA A 230 4.41 -0.59 16.98
N LYS A 231 4.40 0.25 18.00
CA LYS A 231 5.58 0.97 18.50
C LYS A 231 6.65 0.02 19.04
N GLU A 232 6.26 -0.95 19.88
CA GLU A 232 7.17 -1.99 20.38
C GLU A 232 7.81 -2.78 19.23
N TYR A 233 7.03 -3.13 18.21
CA TYR A 233 7.55 -3.83 17.02
C TYR A 233 8.63 -3.01 16.30
N GLU A 234 8.50 -1.69 16.22
CA GLU A 234 9.50 -0.82 15.60
C GLU A 234 10.74 -0.64 16.47
N GLU A 235 10.56 -0.33 17.75
CA GLU A 235 11.63 0.03 18.69
C GLU A 235 12.43 -1.20 19.17
N ASN A 236 11.77 -2.34 19.32
CA ASN A 236 12.40 -3.54 19.84
C ASN A 236 13.08 -4.34 18.71
N GLY A 237 14.34 -4.66 18.92
CA GLY A 237 15.03 -5.63 18.08
C GLY A 237 16.54 -5.46 18.11
N GLY A 238 17.23 -6.50 18.61
CA GLY A 238 18.63 -6.71 18.36
C GLY A 238 18.90 -7.05 16.88
N ALA A 239 20.17 -7.24 16.50
CA ALA A 239 20.54 -7.59 15.13
C ALA A 239 19.78 -8.81 14.58
N ILE A 240 19.55 -9.83 15.41
CA ILE A 240 18.82 -11.05 15.05
C ILE A 240 17.35 -10.73 14.73
N ASP A 241 16.68 -9.91 15.55
CA ASP A 241 15.29 -9.54 15.34
C ASP A 241 15.12 -8.73 14.04
N ARG A 242 16.06 -7.86 13.70
CA ARG A 242 16.06 -7.13 12.43
C ARG A 242 16.22 -8.07 11.24
N VAL A 243 17.09 -9.07 11.33
CA VAL A 243 17.21 -10.11 10.28
C VAL A 243 15.88 -10.85 10.10
N PHE A 244 15.23 -11.26 11.20
CA PHE A 244 13.91 -11.90 11.11
C PHE A 244 12.84 -10.96 10.55
N LYS A 245 12.82 -9.67 10.93
CA LYS A 245 11.92 -8.67 10.35
C LYS A 245 12.12 -8.57 8.83
N ILE A 246 13.37 -8.48 8.37
CA ILE A 246 13.69 -8.44 6.92
C ILE A 246 13.23 -9.73 6.23
N LEU A 247 13.60 -10.90 6.76
CA LEU A 247 13.25 -12.19 6.16
C LEU A 247 11.72 -12.41 6.11
N SER A 248 11.00 -12.01 7.15
CA SER A 248 9.54 -12.15 7.22
C SER A 248 8.79 -11.25 6.24
N VAL A 249 9.42 -10.17 5.76
CA VAL A 249 8.83 -9.20 4.83
C VAL A 249 9.20 -9.51 3.38
N LEU A 250 10.34 -10.18 3.11
CA LEU A 250 10.86 -10.38 1.74
C LEU A 250 9.88 -11.04 0.77
N THR A 251 9.02 -11.93 1.26
CA THR A 251 8.04 -12.65 0.44
C THR A 251 6.62 -12.08 0.52
N ARG A 252 6.40 -11.02 1.31
CA ARG A 252 5.09 -10.41 1.48
C ARG A 252 4.88 -9.29 0.46
N THR A 253 3.66 -9.21 -0.04
CA THR A 253 3.22 -8.10 -0.90
C THR A 253 2.91 -6.85 -0.10
N HIS A 254 2.39 -6.99 1.13
CA HIS A 254 2.02 -5.85 1.99
C HIS A 254 2.91 -5.82 3.24
N PRO A 255 3.23 -4.61 3.76
CA PRO A 255 3.84 -4.47 5.08
C PRO A 255 2.90 -5.01 6.17
N PHE A 256 3.43 -5.27 7.36
CA PHE A 256 2.57 -5.61 8.50
C PHE A 256 1.62 -4.45 8.83
N ASN A 257 0.38 -4.78 9.19
CA ASN A 257 -0.62 -3.77 9.56
C ASN A 257 -0.20 -2.93 10.77
N THR A 258 0.64 -3.47 11.65
CA THR A 258 1.26 -2.72 12.75
C THR A 258 2.16 -1.61 12.23
N VAL A 259 3.02 -1.89 11.25
CA VAL A 259 3.91 -0.89 10.64
C VAL A 259 3.08 0.18 9.91
N ARG A 260 2.07 -0.24 9.14
CA ARG A 260 1.16 0.68 8.43
C ARG A 260 0.44 1.62 9.40
N ALA A 261 -0.10 1.08 10.51
CA ALA A 261 -0.78 1.86 11.53
C ALA A 261 0.16 2.87 12.22
N ALA A 262 1.38 2.46 12.57
CA ALA A 262 2.36 3.35 13.17
C ALA A 262 2.79 4.49 12.22
N GLU A 263 3.04 4.19 10.94
CA GLU A 263 3.39 5.19 9.93
C GLU A 263 2.25 6.18 9.69
N LEU A 264 1.00 5.70 9.62
CA LEU A 264 -0.17 6.54 9.46
C LEU A 264 -0.37 7.45 10.67
N GLN A 265 -0.22 6.93 11.89
CA GLN A 265 -0.30 7.71 13.12
C GLN A 265 0.77 8.81 13.16
N ARG A 266 2.03 8.48 12.83
CA ARG A 266 3.12 9.49 12.78
C ARG A 266 2.84 10.60 11.78
N TRP A 267 2.26 10.26 10.62
CA TRP A 267 1.89 11.26 9.63
C TRP A 267 0.81 12.23 10.13
N VAL A 268 -0.16 11.74 10.89
CA VAL A 268 -1.19 12.56 11.55
C VAL A 268 -0.55 13.44 12.64
N GLU A 269 0.25 12.85 13.53
CA GLU A 269 0.94 13.55 14.62
C GLU A 269 1.94 14.60 14.11
N GLY A 270 2.55 14.35 12.95
CA GLY A 270 3.45 15.28 12.27
C GLY A 270 2.77 16.52 11.69
N GLY A 271 1.42 16.55 11.67
CA GLY A 271 0.61 17.70 11.25
C GLY A 271 0.43 17.82 9.73
N ASP A 272 0.99 16.96 8.92
CA ASP A 272 0.86 16.97 7.45
C ASP A 272 -0.59 16.69 7.02
N TYR A 273 -1.27 15.78 7.69
CA TYR A 273 -2.69 15.50 7.48
C TYR A 273 -3.54 16.75 7.70
N ASP A 274 -3.34 17.43 8.83
CA ASP A 274 -4.09 18.67 9.16
C ASP A 274 -3.77 19.81 8.18
N ARG A 275 -2.53 19.90 7.71
CA ARG A 275 -2.12 20.87 6.69
C ARG A 275 -2.93 20.70 5.41
N ILE A 276 -3.04 19.46 4.93
CA ILE A 276 -3.84 19.12 3.75
C ILE A 276 -5.31 19.48 3.98
N LEU A 277 -5.87 19.16 5.14
CA LEU A 277 -7.26 19.52 5.46
C LEU A 277 -7.50 21.03 5.57
N ARG A 278 -6.48 21.84 5.84
CA ARG A 278 -6.56 23.31 5.76
C ARG A 278 -6.48 23.85 4.33
N GLY A 279 -6.20 22.99 3.33
CA GLY A 279 -6.07 23.40 1.93
C GLY A 279 -4.63 23.67 1.48
N GLU A 280 -3.64 23.35 2.34
CA GLU A 280 -2.21 23.54 2.08
C GLU A 280 -1.63 22.29 1.40
N TYR A 281 -1.89 22.12 0.11
CA TYR A 281 -1.43 20.98 -0.67
C TYR A 281 -1.18 21.34 -2.15
N THR A 282 -0.39 20.51 -2.83
CA THR A 282 -0.13 20.64 -4.26
C THR A 282 -1.36 20.25 -5.06
N ARG A 283 -1.70 21.06 -6.07
CA ARG A 283 -2.81 20.78 -6.99
C ARG A 283 -2.30 20.15 -8.27
N ARG A 284 -3.12 19.30 -8.88
CA ARG A 284 -2.84 18.70 -10.19
C ARG A 284 -2.69 19.80 -11.27
N GLY A 285 -1.78 19.56 -12.21
CA GLY A 285 -1.50 20.49 -13.32
C GLY A 285 -0.67 21.71 -12.92
N THR A 286 -0.13 21.76 -11.71
CA THR A 286 0.79 22.82 -11.28
C THR A 286 2.25 22.39 -11.44
N GLU A 287 3.18 23.37 -11.62
CA GLU A 287 4.63 23.08 -11.66
C GLU A 287 5.14 22.40 -10.39
N ALA A 288 4.50 22.66 -9.25
CA ALA A 288 4.81 22.01 -7.95
C ALA A 288 4.49 20.52 -7.94
N GLU A 289 3.64 20.01 -8.85
CA GLU A 289 3.41 18.56 -9.03
C GLU A 289 4.67 17.89 -9.59
N GLN A 290 5.48 18.61 -10.35
CA GLN A 290 6.77 18.15 -10.91
C GLN A 290 7.93 18.37 -9.92
N ARG A 291 7.73 18.03 -8.64
CA ARG A 291 8.74 18.21 -7.59
C ARG A 291 10.08 17.60 -8.03
N PRO A 292 11.22 18.30 -7.90
CA PRO A 292 12.51 17.75 -8.25
C PRO A 292 12.75 16.44 -7.47
N LEU A 293 13.07 15.39 -8.18
CA LEU A 293 13.32 14.04 -7.66
C LEU A 293 14.48 14.04 -6.64
N ASP A 294 15.43 14.96 -6.78
CA ASP A 294 16.65 15.03 -5.98
C ASP A 294 16.38 15.19 -4.48
N LYS A 295 15.38 15.98 -4.11
CA LYS A 295 15.07 16.20 -2.69
C LYS A 295 14.40 14.99 -2.03
N ASP A 296 13.55 14.26 -2.78
CA ASP A 296 12.92 13.04 -2.26
C ASP A 296 13.91 11.88 -2.20
N ILE A 297 14.92 11.86 -3.08
CA ILE A 297 16.03 10.91 -3.02
C ILE A 297 16.88 11.17 -1.78
N ASP A 298 17.18 12.42 -1.46
CA ASP A 298 17.97 12.77 -0.29
C ASP A 298 17.20 12.45 1.00
N ASP A 299 15.92 12.80 1.09
CA ASP A 299 15.05 12.50 2.24
C ASP A 299 14.87 10.97 2.43
N ALA A 300 14.67 10.21 1.34
CA ALA A 300 14.58 8.76 1.38
C ALA A 300 15.93 8.11 1.65
N ARG A 301 17.04 8.61 1.07
CA ARG A 301 18.38 8.16 1.32
C ARG A 301 18.76 8.34 2.79
N ASP A 302 18.43 9.46 3.41
CA ASP A 302 18.71 9.70 4.82
C ASP A 302 17.91 8.76 5.72
N HIS A 303 16.67 8.48 5.37
CA HIS A 303 15.84 7.48 6.06
C HIS A 303 16.42 6.07 5.90
N TYR A 304 16.70 5.61 4.66
CA TYR A 304 17.30 4.30 4.39
C TYR A 304 18.73 4.17 4.89
N MET A 305 19.54 5.22 4.82
CA MET A 305 20.92 5.18 5.32
C MET A 305 20.96 5.07 6.85
N LYS A 306 20.01 5.66 7.57
CA LYS A 306 19.87 5.43 9.02
C LYS A 306 19.49 3.99 9.32
N GLU A 307 18.49 3.43 8.61
CA GLU A 307 18.09 2.03 8.80
C GLU A 307 19.18 1.05 8.35
N ALA A 308 19.76 1.23 7.16
CA ALA A 308 20.79 0.35 6.63
C ALA A 308 22.09 0.41 7.45
N LYS A 309 22.50 1.59 7.88
CA LYS A 309 23.70 1.75 8.73
C LYS A 309 23.49 1.09 10.08
N ALA A 310 22.32 1.25 10.71
CA ALA A 310 21.99 0.58 11.96
C ALA A 310 22.01 -0.95 11.79
N VAL A 311 21.51 -1.49 10.67
CA VAL A 311 21.54 -2.93 10.37
C VAL A 311 22.97 -3.42 10.14
N VAL A 312 23.78 -2.69 9.37
CA VAL A 312 25.17 -3.08 9.08
C VAL A 312 26.02 -3.02 10.35
N ASP A 313 25.90 -1.96 11.14
CA ASP A 313 26.66 -1.80 12.38
C ASP A 313 26.31 -2.93 13.38
N ASP A 314 25.04 -3.31 13.51
CA ASP A 314 24.62 -4.39 14.39
C ASP A 314 25.03 -5.79 13.90
N VAL A 315 25.00 -6.04 12.58
CA VAL A 315 25.48 -7.31 12.00
C VAL A 315 26.97 -7.46 12.23
N VAL A 316 27.75 -6.39 12.04
CA VAL A 316 29.19 -6.35 12.29
C VAL A 316 29.49 -6.58 13.78
N ASP A 317 28.76 -5.94 14.68
CA ASP A 317 28.96 -6.10 16.12
C ASP A 317 28.53 -7.48 16.64
N THR A 318 27.48 -8.05 16.06
CA THR A 318 27.06 -9.42 16.38
C THR A 318 28.07 -10.44 15.87
N ALA A 319 28.62 -10.26 14.67
CA ALA A 319 29.69 -11.11 14.13
C ALA A 319 30.97 -11.01 14.99
N LYS A 320 31.34 -9.82 15.44
CA LYS A 320 32.48 -9.62 16.35
C LYS A 320 32.28 -10.32 17.69
N ARG A 321 31.07 -10.20 18.31
CA ARG A 321 30.74 -10.87 19.58
C ARG A 321 30.76 -12.39 19.42
N ALA A 322 30.22 -12.91 18.32
CA ALA A 322 30.24 -14.34 18.04
C ALA A 322 31.69 -14.86 17.84
N ALA A 323 32.51 -14.13 17.08
CA ALA A 323 33.93 -14.45 16.89
C ALA A 323 34.72 -14.41 18.21
N GLN A 324 34.46 -13.40 19.07
CA GLN A 324 35.05 -13.31 20.39
C GLN A 324 34.64 -14.47 21.30
N ALA A 325 33.35 -14.77 21.36
CA ALA A 325 32.83 -15.90 22.17
C ALA A 325 33.41 -17.24 21.70
N PHE A 326 33.56 -17.43 20.38
CA PHE A 326 34.21 -18.62 19.82
C PHE A 326 35.70 -18.70 20.20
N SER A 327 36.43 -17.57 20.08
CA SER A 327 37.82 -17.49 20.50
C SER A 327 38.01 -17.80 21.99
N ASP A 328 37.12 -17.25 22.84
CA ASP A 328 37.23 -17.46 24.29
C ASP A 328 36.84 -18.89 24.70
N ALA A 329 35.93 -19.55 23.96
CA ALA A 329 35.61 -20.96 24.13
C ALA A 329 36.76 -21.88 23.73
N MET A 330 37.50 -21.51 22.68
CA MET A 330 38.70 -22.26 22.24
C MET A 330 39.87 -22.13 23.18
N LYS A 331 40.02 -21.01 23.90
CA LYS A 331 41.09 -20.78 24.91
C LYS A 331 40.84 -21.49 26.23
N LYS A 332 39.62 -21.95 26.51
CA LYS A 332 39.27 -22.67 27.73
C LYS A 332 39.38 -24.21 27.62
N LYS A 333 39.78 -24.72 26.48
CA LYS A 333 40.19 -26.12 26.23
C LYS A 333 41.70 -26.21 26.15
#